data_59721aebb432f658ea86cbb68835bbee
#
_entry.id   59721aebb432f658ea86cbb68835bbee
#
_cell.length_a   1.000
_cell.length_b   1.000
_cell.length_c   1.000
_cell.angle_alpha   90.00
_cell.angle_beta   90.00
_cell.angle_gamma   90.00
#
_symmetry.space_group_name_H-M   'P 1'
#
loop_
_entity.id
_entity.type
_entity.pdbx_description
1 polymer ?
#
loop_
_entity_poly.entity_id
_entity_poly.type
_entity_poly.pdbx_seq_one_letter_code
_entity_poly.pdbx_strand_id
1 'polypeptide(L)'
;MPRAPAHAPFTSARCSCFGAGTFTCNSSTGYSICNTGTNLTFAGPSPFTVQGGVYNSGGETLVMGDGTTNSFDIGKANDGESFTQGGGAVTSFGDATGAGDIFQLQGNLDVASGGGSCLTLSAATNHYIGGYFASAGGTTMGAGIYTINGYFALGPNGGGDVDCNGTTLGLNANNVSLVIGGASTVSETVGGTAQNLSFYMGAGFSNVTLLAPTTGPTANLAVVGPQSGTNGAALSEGASGADFSGAFYFPTESVSMDGGSGLGSFGASQCLMLIGSQVSLSGGATLASSCQGFGAGTKSTVLLVQ
;
A
#
# COMPACT_ATOMS: atom_id res chain seq x y z
N MET A 1 -35.91 -5.10 -23.67
CA MET A 1 -34.47 -5.45 -23.65
C MET A 1 -34.32 -6.55 -22.63
N PRO A 2 -33.79 -7.72 -22.97
CA PRO A 2 -33.54 -8.77 -21.98
C PRO A 2 -32.44 -8.32 -21.03
N ARG A 3 -32.71 -8.42 -19.73
CA ARG A 3 -31.73 -8.18 -18.65
C ARG A 3 -30.64 -9.23 -18.80
N ALA A 4 -29.39 -8.79 -18.86
CA ALA A 4 -28.24 -9.71 -18.76
C ALA A 4 -28.39 -10.53 -17.46
N PRO A 5 -28.07 -11.82 -17.47
CA PRO A 5 -28.13 -12.63 -16.27
C PRO A 5 -27.17 -12.04 -15.24
N ALA A 6 -27.65 -11.84 -14.03
CA ALA A 6 -26.79 -11.47 -12.90
C ALA A 6 -25.77 -12.60 -12.72
N HIS A 7 -24.49 -12.30 -12.87
CA HIS A 7 -23.44 -13.24 -12.55
C HIS A 7 -23.52 -13.60 -11.06
N ALA A 8 -23.49 -14.88 -10.76
CA ALA A 8 -23.45 -15.34 -9.38
C ALA A 8 -22.15 -14.88 -8.71
N PRO A 9 -22.19 -14.46 -7.43
CA PRO A 9 -21.00 -14.05 -6.72
C PRO A 9 -19.98 -15.20 -6.67
N PHE A 10 -18.71 -14.88 -6.91
CA PHE A 10 -17.63 -15.85 -6.73
C PHE A 10 -17.42 -16.09 -5.22
N THR A 11 -17.67 -17.29 -4.78
CA THR A 11 -17.45 -17.69 -3.38
C THR A 11 -16.59 -18.95 -3.36
N SER A 12 -15.39 -18.86 -2.81
CA SER A 12 -14.50 -20.00 -2.61
C SER A 12 -14.48 -20.38 -1.14
N ALA A 13 -15.18 -21.46 -0.80
CA ALA A 13 -15.14 -22.09 0.53
C ALA A 13 -14.13 -23.24 0.61
N ARG A 14 -13.51 -23.62 -0.50
CA ARG A 14 -12.56 -24.72 -0.61
C ARG A 14 -11.28 -24.24 -1.29
N CYS A 15 -10.18 -24.89 -0.92
CA CYS A 15 -8.89 -24.69 -1.55
C CYS A 15 -8.94 -24.98 -3.04
N SER A 16 -8.61 -23.99 -3.86
CA SER A 16 -8.48 -24.14 -5.32
C SER A 16 -7.04 -23.84 -5.72
N CYS A 17 -6.30 -24.89 -6.10
CA CYS A 17 -4.94 -24.76 -6.57
C CYS A 17 -4.92 -24.73 -8.09
N PHE A 18 -4.19 -23.80 -8.66
CA PHE A 18 -4.01 -23.62 -10.09
C PHE A 18 -2.51 -23.68 -10.41
N GLY A 19 -2.11 -24.58 -11.28
CA GLY A 19 -0.71 -24.80 -11.66
C GLY A 19 -0.06 -26.01 -10.98
N ALA A 20 1.21 -26.24 -11.29
CA ALA A 20 2.00 -27.41 -10.89
C ALA A 20 3.13 -27.07 -9.88
N GLY A 21 3.06 -25.92 -9.22
CA GLY A 21 4.07 -25.49 -8.25
C GLY A 21 4.11 -26.31 -6.97
N THR A 22 5.14 -26.11 -6.17
CA THR A 22 5.38 -26.85 -4.92
C THR A 22 4.56 -26.33 -3.73
N PHE A 23 3.96 -25.15 -3.84
CA PHE A 23 3.11 -24.61 -2.78
C PHE A 23 1.79 -25.37 -2.72
N THR A 24 1.44 -25.84 -1.55
CA THR A 24 0.22 -26.63 -1.36
C THR A 24 -0.87 -25.77 -0.73
N CYS A 25 -1.89 -25.52 -1.51
CA CYS A 25 -3.13 -24.92 -1.05
C CYS A 25 -3.98 -26.00 -0.39
N ASN A 26 -4.03 -25.99 0.91
CA ASN A 26 -4.81 -26.99 1.68
C ASN A 26 -5.35 -26.39 2.99
N SER A 27 -6.10 -27.17 3.72
CA SER A 27 -6.66 -26.75 5.01
C SER A 27 -5.60 -26.41 6.07
N SER A 28 -4.38 -26.96 5.95
CA SER A 28 -3.30 -26.66 6.90
C SER A 28 -2.63 -25.31 6.64
N THR A 29 -2.64 -24.81 5.41
CA THR A 29 -2.14 -23.47 5.08
C THR A 29 -3.22 -22.40 5.20
N GLY A 30 -4.48 -22.76 5.01
CA GLY A 30 -5.61 -21.84 5.10
C GLY A 30 -5.79 -20.92 3.88
N TYR A 31 -5.00 -21.10 2.82
CA TYR A 31 -5.21 -20.39 1.56
C TYR A 31 -6.36 -21.02 0.77
N SER A 32 -7.27 -20.18 0.28
CA SER A 32 -8.41 -20.62 -0.53
C SER A 32 -8.13 -20.56 -2.04
N ILE A 33 -7.24 -19.67 -2.46
CA ILE A 33 -6.79 -19.57 -3.85
C ILE A 33 -5.26 -19.60 -3.86
N CYS A 34 -4.68 -20.50 -4.66
CA CYS A 34 -3.26 -20.56 -4.89
C CYS A 34 -2.99 -20.64 -6.40
N ASN A 35 -2.35 -19.64 -6.94
CA ASN A 35 -1.84 -19.64 -8.29
C ASN A 35 -0.36 -20.02 -8.26
N THR A 36 0.01 -21.18 -8.82
CA THR A 36 1.36 -21.74 -8.70
C THR A 36 1.93 -22.23 -10.03
N GLY A 37 1.72 -21.54 -11.10
CA GLY A 37 2.31 -21.92 -12.38
C GLY A 37 1.41 -21.66 -13.58
N THR A 38 0.55 -20.65 -13.51
CA THR A 38 -0.32 -20.27 -14.61
C THR A 38 -0.74 -18.81 -14.55
N ASN A 39 -1.15 -18.27 -15.69
CA ASN A 39 -1.87 -17.01 -15.72
C ASN A 39 -3.34 -17.28 -15.42
N LEU A 40 -3.82 -16.75 -14.30
CA LEU A 40 -5.18 -16.98 -13.82
C LEU A 40 -5.98 -15.69 -13.85
N THR A 41 -7.15 -15.75 -14.51
CA THR A 41 -8.06 -14.61 -14.58
C THR A 41 -9.46 -15.01 -14.14
N PHE A 42 -9.96 -14.33 -13.12
CA PHE A 42 -11.37 -14.36 -12.73
C PHE A 42 -12.04 -13.11 -13.29
N ALA A 43 -12.65 -13.22 -14.46
CA ALA A 43 -13.34 -12.10 -15.10
C ALA A 43 -14.72 -11.87 -14.49
N GLY A 44 -15.15 -10.62 -14.50
CA GLY A 44 -16.53 -10.21 -14.20
C GLY A 44 -16.66 -9.26 -13.01
N PRO A 45 -17.67 -8.40 -13.05
CA PRO A 45 -18.00 -7.47 -11.98
C PRO A 45 -18.79 -8.21 -10.89
N SER A 46 -18.16 -9.01 -10.09
CA SER A 46 -18.84 -9.74 -9.02
C SER A 46 -18.21 -9.43 -7.68
N PRO A 47 -18.96 -9.49 -6.58
CA PRO A 47 -18.31 -9.54 -5.29
C PRO A 47 -17.46 -10.82 -5.21
N PHE A 48 -16.19 -10.66 -4.88
CA PHE A 48 -15.28 -11.76 -4.63
C PHE A 48 -15.21 -12.00 -3.13
N THR A 49 -15.78 -13.12 -2.69
CA THR A 49 -15.69 -13.56 -1.30
C THR A 49 -14.82 -14.80 -1.23
N VAL A 50 -13.70 -14.69 -0.55
CA VAL A 50 -12.71 -15.75 -0.37
C VAL A 50 -12.54 -15.98 1.13
N GLN A 51 -12.83 -17.17 1.63
CA GLN A 51 -12.84 -17.41 3.08
C GLN A 51 -11.43 -17.47 3.70
N GLY A 52 -10.45 -17.98 2.99
CA GLY A 52 -9.04 -17.99 3.40
C GLY A 52 -8.21 -16.99 2.63
N GLY A 53 -6.88 -17.11 2.71
CA GLY A 53 -5.96 -16.26 1.97
C GLY A 53 -5.93 -16.55 0.46
N VAL A 54 -5.30 -15.64 -0.25
CA VAL A 54 -4.95 -15.74 -1.69
C VAL A 54 -3.44 -15.73 -1.83
N TYR A 55 -2.89 -16.69 -2.54
CA TYR A 55 -1.47 -16.82 -2.84
C TYR A 55 -1.23 -16.77 -4.35
N ASN A 56 -0.33 -15.86 -4.80
CA ASN A 56 0.15 -15.80 -6.17
C ASN A 56 1.67 -16.06 -6.19
N SER A 57 2.08 -17.17 -6.79
CA SER A 57 3.48 -17.61 -6.83
C SER A 57 4.35 -16.67 -7.68
N GLY A 58 5.65 -16.77 -7.50
CA GLY A 58 6.61 -15.96 -8.25
C GLY A 58 6.55 -16.20 -9.76
N GLY A 59 6.56 -15.10 -10.52
CA GLY A 59 6.49 -15.12 -11.99
C GLY A 59 5.09 -15.29 -12.58
N GLU A 60 4.06 -15.48 -11.77
CA GLU A 60 2.70 -15.76 -12.21
C GLU A 60 1.82 -14.52 -12.27
N THR A 61 0.79 -14.56 -13.12
CA THR A 61 -0.20 -13.49 -13.22
C THR A 61 -1.52 -13.94 -12.60
N LEU A 62 -2.07 -13.11 -11.69
CA LEU A 62 -3.41 -13.28 -11.12
C LEU A 62 -4.23 -12.00 -11.35
N VAL A 63 -5.35 -12.14 -12.04
CA VAL A 63 -6.31 -11.06 -12.22
C VAL A 63 -7.64 -11.45 -11.58
N MET A 64 -8.13 -10.64 -10.66
CA MET A 64 -9.44 -10.80 -10.02
C MET A 64 -10.28 -9.56 -10.28
N GLY A 65 -11.37 -9.72 -11.06
CA GLY A 65 -12.24 -8.61 -11.47
C GLY A 65 -11.82 -7.95 -12.79
N ASP A 66 -12.72 -7.14 -13.34
CA ASP A 66 -12.59 -6.54 -14.67
C ASP A 66 -12.56 -5.01 -14.70
N GLY A 67 -12.32 -4.35 -13.58
CA GLY A 67 -12.20 -2.90 -13.49
C GLY A 67 -13.50 -2.14 -13.30
N THR A 68 -14.65 -2.79 -13.40
CA THR A 68 -15.92 -2.18 -13.02
C THR A 68 -16.25 -2.54 -11.57
N THR A 69 -17.21 -2.02 -10.95
CA THR A 69 -17.67 -2.20 -9.56
C THR A 69 -17.32 -3.56 -8.95
N ASN A 70 -16.14 -3.69 -8.39
CA ASN A 70 -15.70 -4.91 -7.74
C ASN A 70 -15.68 -4.73 -6.22
N SER A 71 -16.27 -5.71 -5.52
CA SER A 71 -16.15 -5.82 -4.07
C SER A 71 -15.27 -7.04 -3.76
N PHE A 72 -14.30 -6.83 -2.87
CA PHE A 72 -13.39 -7.88 -2.42
C PHE A 72 -13.54 -8.04 -0.91
N ASP A 73 -13.83 -9.26 -0.48
CA ASP A 73 -13.81 -9.69 0.92
C ASP A 73 -12.97 -10.96 1.00
N ILE A 74 -11.72 -10.80 1.42
CA ILE A 74 -10.74 -11.88 1.46
C ILE A 74 -10.39 -12.17 2.91
N GLY A 75 -10.68 -13.38 3.33
CA GLY A 75 -10.32 -13.91 4.62
C GLY A 75 -8.80 -13.99 4.81
N LYS A 76 -8.37 -14.68 5.83
CA LYS A 76 -6.95 -14.88 6.11
C LYS A 76 -6.59 -16.35 6.17
N ALA A 77 -5.38 -16.67 5.75
CA ALA A 77 -4.74 -17.96 5.91
C ALA A 77 -4.30 -18.18 7.37
N ASN A 78 -3.79 -19.37 7.68
CA ASN A 78 -3.40 -19.73 9.05
C ASN A 78 -2.16 -18.98 9.55
N ASP A 79 -1.34 -18.46 8.65
CA ASP A 79 -0.19 -17.59 8.93
C ASP A 79 -0.58 -16.11 9.17
N GLY A 80 -1.86 -15.78 8.96
CA GLY A 80 -2.38 -14.43 9.13
C GLY A 80 -2.46 -13.61 7.84
N GLU A 81 -1.97 -14.15 6.71
CA GLU A 81 -1.97 -13.47 5.44
C GLU A 81 -3.35 -13.56 4.75
N SER A 82 -3.88 -12.44 4.29
CA SER A 82 -4.99 -12.42 3.33
C SER A 82 -4.48 -12.50 1.90
N PHE A 83 -3.35 -11.88 1.64
CA PHE A 83 -2.74 -11.92 0.33
C PHE A 83 -1.23 -12.02 0.44
N THR A 84 -0.65 -13.00 -0.27
CA THR A 84 0.79 -13.16 -0.41
C THR A 84 1.16 -13.28 -1.88
N GLN A 85 2.14 -12.50 -2.30
CA GLN A 85 2.68 -12.51 -3.65
C GLN A 85 4.16 -12.87 -3.66
N GLY A 86 4.54 -13.85 -4.46
CA GLY A 86 5.93 -14.20 -4.71
C GLY A 86 6.64 -13.21 -5.64
N GLY A 87 7.97 -13.22 -5.61
CA GLY A 87 8.78 -12.29 -6.42
C GLY A 87 8.58 -12.48 -7.92
N GLY A 88 8.48 -11.38 -8.66
CA GLY A 88 8.22 -11.37 -10.10
C GLY A 88 6.78 -11.64 -10.51
N ALA A 89 5.88 -11.88 -9.57
CA ALA A 89 4.47 -12.09 -9.87
C ALA A 89 3.73 -10.78 -10.14
N VAL A 90 2.67 -10.86 -10.91
CA VAL A 90 1.77 -9.73 -11.21
C VAL A 90 0.39 -10.05 -10.67
N THR A 91 -0.15 -9.19 -9.83
CA THR A 91 -1.52 -9.35 -9.32
C THR A 91 -2.33 -8.09 -9.53
N SER A 92 -3.58 -8.27 -9.95
CA SER A 92 -4.55 -7.19 -10.05
C SER A 92 -5.85 -7.58 -9.34
N PHE A 93 -6.25 -6.76 -8.37
CA PHE A 93 -7.57 -6.77 -7.77
C PHE A 93 -8.39 -5.64 -8.38
N GLY A 94 -9.13 -5.95 -9.45
CA GLY A 94 -9.83 -4.95 -10.25
C GLY A 94 -8.87 -4.03 -11.01
N ASP A 95 -9.33 -2.83 -11.28
CA ASP A 95 -8.58 -1.77 -11.97
C ASP A 95 -8.40 -0.57 -11.01
N ALA A 96 -7.21 0.00 -10.98
CA ALA A 96 -6.92 1.17 -10.15
C ALA A 96 -7.81 2.40 -10.48
N THR A 97 -8.39 2.43 -11.67
CA THR A 97 -9.30 3.49 -12.12
C THR A 97 -10.78 3.14 -11.93
N GLY A 98 -11.09 1.87 -11.68
CA GLY A 98 -12.46 1.40 -11.42
C GLY A 98 -12.99 1.94 -10.10
N ALA A 99 -14.30 2.16 -10.00
CA ALA A 99 -14.98 2.51 -8.75
C ALA A 99 -15.42 1.22 -8.07
N GLY A 100 -14.69 0.79 -7.05
CA GLY A 100 -15.07 -0.33 -6.19
C GLY A 100 -15.93 0.11 -5.02
N ASP A 101 -16.79 -0.77 -4.53
CA ASP A 101 -17.64 -0.48 -3.38
C ASP A 101 -16.91 -0.76 -2.06
N ILE A 102 -16.32 -1.95 -1.95
CA ILE A 102 -15.67 -2.42 -0.73
C ILE A 102 -14.40 -3.19 -1.13
N PHE A 103 -13.31 -2.87 -0.45
CA PHE A 103 -12.09 -3.65 -0.53
C PHE A 103 -11.66 -4.04 0.89
N GLN A 104 -11.77 -5.31 1.22
CA GLN A 104 -11.52 -5.81 2.56
C GLN A 104 -10.60 -7.04 2.54
N LEU A 105 -9.46 -6.92 3.21
CA LEU A 105 -8.57 -8.00 3.56
C LEU A 105 -8.61 -8.19 5.09
N GLN A 106 -8.93 -9.38 5.55
CA GLN A 106 -9.10 -9.66 6.99
C GLN A 106 -7.76 -9.83 7.73
N GLY A 107 -6.67 -10.03 7.01
CA GLY A 107 -5.30 -10.22 7.50
C GLY A 107 -4.30 -9.29 6.82
N ASN A 108 -3.05 -9.76 6.74
CA ASN A 108 -1.95 -9.02 6.15
C ASN A 108 -1.96 -9.05 4.62
N LEU A 109 -1.28 -8.09 4.03
CA LEU A 109 -0.93 -8.04 2.63
C LEU A 109 0.60 -8.01 2.51
N ASP A 110 1.16 -9.00 1.83
CA ASP A 110 2.61 -9.13 1.65
C ASP A 110 2.98 -9.35 0.17
N VAL A 111 3.84 -8.47 -0.34
CA VAL A 111 4.36 -8.53 -1.72
C VAL A 111 5.86 -8.66 -1.68
N ALA A 112 6.37 -9.81 -2.10
CA ALA A 112 7.80 -10.07 -2.14
C ALA A 112 8.52 -9.26 -3.24
N SER A 113 9.79 -8.98 -3.01
CA SER A 113 10.70 -8.41 -4.01
C SER A 113 10.96 -9.38 -5.16
N GLY A 114 11.22 -8.84 -6.32
CA GLY A 114 11.61 -9.59 -7.52
C GLY A 114 11.38 -8.77 -8.76
N GLY A 115 12.22 -8.95 -9.78
CA GLY A 115 12.10 -8.19 -11.03
C GLY A 115 10.72 -8.40 -11.67
N GLY A 116 9.95 -7.33 -11.81
CA GLY A 116 8.60 -7.36 -12.36
C GLY A 116 7.48 -7.69 -11.35
N SER A 117 7.77 -7.78 -10.05
CA SER A 117 6.73 -7.95 -9.02
C SER A 117 5.82 -6.73 -8.96
N CYS A 118 4.52 -6.92 -9.21
CA CYS A 118 3.57 -5.82 -9.34
C CYS A 118 2.22 -6.17 -8.73
N LEU A 119 1.72 -5.25 -7.89
CA LEU A 119 0.39 -5.31 -7.32
C LEU A 119 -0.44 -4.11 -7.74
N THR A 120 -1.65 -4.36 -8.24
CA THR A 120 -2.65 -3.32 -8.50
C THR A 120 -3.88 -3.54 -7.62
N LEU A 121 -4.30 -2.50 -6.91
CA LEU A 121 -5.51 -2.47 -6.11
C LEU A 121 -6.54 -1.53 -6.75
N SER A 122 -7.79 -1.96 -6.83
CA SER A 122 -8.88 -1.14 -7.38
C SER A 122 -9.17 0.09 -6.52
N ALA A 123 -9.74 1.13 -7.14
CA ALA A 123 -10.29 2.23 -6.38
C ALA A 123 -11.52 1.78 -5.59
N ALA A 124 -11.64 2.26 -4.36
CA ALA A 124 -12.80 2.06 -3.49
C ALA A 124 -12.90 3.22 -2.50
N THR A 125 -14.11 3.51 -2.02
CA THR A 125 -14.27 4.55 -0.98
C THR A 125 -13.44 4.22 0.26
N ASN A 126 -13.46 2.95 0.68
CA ASN A 126 -12.69 2.46 1.82
C ASN A 126 -12.03 1.13 1.47
N HIS A 127 -10.74 1.05 1.79
CA HIS A 127 -9.98 -0.19 1.82
C HIS A 127 -9.70 -0.52 3.28
N TYR A 128 -9.94 -1.75 3.68
CA TYR A 128 -9.62 -2.25 5.00
C TYR A 128 -8.60 -3.36 4.92
N ILE A 129 -7.51 -3.24 5.67
CA ILE A 129 -6.47 -4.26 5.80
C ILE A 129 -6.34 -4.58 7.28
N GLY A 130 -6.81 -5.77 7.67
CA GLY A 130 -6.90 -6.21 9.06
C GLY A 130 -5.57 -6.47 9.75
N GLY A 131 -4.50 -6.55 8.99
CA GLY A 131 -3.13 -6.68 9.45
C GLY A 131 -2.24 -5.55 8.93
N TYR A 132 -1.03 -5.89 8.49
CA TYR A 132 -0.10 -4.94 7.87
C TYR A 132 -0.21 -4.93 6.35
N PHE A 133 0.33 -3.89 5.76
CA PHE A 133 0.62 -3.77 4.33
C PHE A 133 2.14 -3.69 4.14
N ALA A 134 2.73 -4.69 3.54
CA ALA A 134 4.15 -4.70 3.20
C ALA A 134 4.33 -4.97 1.70
N SER A 135 5.07 -4.12 1.01
CA SER A 135 5.41 -4.33 -0.39
C SER A 135 6.89 -4.07 -0.66
N ALA A 136 7.54 -5.07 -1.18
CA ALA A 136 8.88 -4.96 -1.75
C ALA A 136 8.86 -4.98 -3.29
N GLY A 137 7.68 -5.01 -3.89
CA GLY A 137 7.42 -4.90 -5.33
C GLY A 137 6.71 -3.60 -5.71
N GLY A 138 6.61 -3.32 -7.00
CA GLY A 138 5.85 -2.19 -7.52
C GLY A 138 4.38 -2.29 -7.10
N THR A 139 3.79 -1.17 -6.72
CA THR A 139 2.42 -1.13 -6.21
C THR A 139 1.65 0.04 -6.79
N THR A 140 0.48 -0.24 -7.34
CA THR A 140 -0.49 0.77 -7.75
C THR A 140 -1.70 0.68 -6.82
N MET A 141 -1.97 1.75 -6.10
CA MET A 141 -3.11 1.87 -5.20
C MET A 141 -4.20 2.70 -5.86
N GLY A 142 -5.37 2.12 -6.05
CA GLY A 142 -6.54 2.85 -6.50
C GLY A 142 -6.99 3.90 -5.48
N ALA A 143 -7.64 4.94 -5.94
CA ALA A 143 -8.09 6.04 -5.09
C ALA A 143 -8.96 5.57 -3.92
N GLY A 144 -8.80 6.18 -2.75
CA GLY A 144 -9.61 5.91 -1.57
C GLY A 144 -8.87 6.01 -0.24
N ILE A 145 -9.57 5.64 0.83
CA ILE A 145 -9.02 5.60 2.17
C ILE A 145 -8.59 4.16 2.48
N TYR A 146 -7.33 3.99 2.83
CA TYR A 146 -6.76 2.71 3.25
C TYR A 146 -6.61 2.69 4.76
N THR A 147 -7.48 1.95 5.43
CA THR A 147 -7.39 1.69 6.87
C THR A 147 -6.59 0.43 7.10
N ILE A 148 -5.39 0.56 7.66
CA ILE A 148 -4.43 -0.52 7.88
C ILE A 148 -4.29 -0.69 9.39
N ASN A 149 -4.71 -1.83 9.93
CA ASN A 149 -4.69 -2.04 11.36
C ASN A 149 -3.27 -2.17 11.95
N GLY A 150 -2.35 -2.76 11.21
CA GLY A 150 -0.94 -2.89 11.57
C GLY A 150 -0.10 -1.70 11.10
N TYR A 151 0.96 -2.00 10.38
CA TYR A 151 1.90 -1.03 9.79
C TYR A 151 1.79 -0.97 8.27
N PHE A 152 2.34 0.09 7.68
CA PHE A 152 2.58 0.21 6.25
C PHE A 152 4.08 0.25 5.97
N ALA A 153 4.56 -0.63 5.09
CA ALA A 153 5.98 -0.68 4.73
C ALA A 153 6.20 -0.85 3.22
N LEU A 154 7.09 -0.04 2.67
CA LEU A 154 7.61 -0.17 1.31
C LEU A 154 9.08 -0.53 1.36
N GLY A 155 9.48 -1.58 0.64
CA GLY A 155 10.84 -2.08 0.60
C GLY A 155 11.38 -2.60 1.94
N PRO A 156 10.58 -3.26 2.79
CA PRO A 156 11.13 -3.89 3.98
C PRO A 156 12.15 -4.95 3.58
N ASN A 157 13.18 -5.14 4.41
CA ASN A 157 14.30 -6.07 4.15
C ASN A 157 15.07 -5.78 2.84
N GLY A 158 15.12 -4.51 2.41
CA GLY A 158 15.90 -4.09 1.24
C GLY A 158 15.26 -4.38 -0.10
N GLY A 159 13.98 -4.66 -0.15
CA GLY A 159 13.22 -4.72 -1.39
C GLY A 159 13.17 -3.35 -2.07
N GLY A 160 13.16 -3.31 -3.37
CA GLY A 160 13.12 -2.05 -4.10
C GLY A 160 12.93 -2.20 -5.59
N ASP A 161 12.85 -1.08 -6.22
CA ASP A 161 12.81 -0.75 -7.62
C ASP A 161 12.23 -1.83 -8.54
N VAL A 162 10.95 -1.72 -8.85
CA VAL A 162 10.28 -2.69 -9.68
C VAL A 162 9.38 -2.00 -10.67
N ASP A 163 9.46 -2.46 -11.88
CA ASP A 163 8.65 -2.00 -13.00
C ASP A 163 7.25 -2.61 -12.93
N CYS A 164 6.26 -1.77 -12.62
CA CYS A 164 4.87 -2.17 -12.59
C CYS A 164 4.20 -1.77 -13.91
N ASN A 165 3.99 -2.72 -14.81
CA ASN A 165 3.36 -2.50 -16.11
C ASN A 165 4.12 -1.53 -17.03
N GLY A 166 5.45 -1.62 -17.09
CA GLY A 166 6.28 -0.76 -17.93
C GLY A 166 6.47 0.65 -17.36
N THR A 167 6.13 0.87 -16.09
CA THR A 167 6.41 2.11 -15.38
C THR A 167 7.48 1.88 -14.31
N THR A 168 8.38 2.83 -14.15
CA THR A 168 9.46 2.76 -13.14
C THR A 168 8.99 3.22 -11.75
N LEU A 169 7.69 3.22 -11.48
CA LEU A 169 7.13 3.66 -10.21
C LEU A 169 7.13 2.50 -9.20
N GLY A 170 7.81 2.68 -8.09
CA GLY A 170 7.72 1.78 -6.96
C GLY A 170 6.35 1.82 -6.29
N LEU A 171 5.82 3.02 -6.03
CA LEU A 171 4.44 3.24 -5.60
C LEU A 171 3.76 4.28 -6.47
N ASN A 172 2.56 3.97 -6.94
CA ASN A 172 1.67 4.92 -7.57
C ASN A 172 0.35 4.98 -6.79
N ALA A 173 0.15 6.05 -6.04
CA ALA A 173 -1.00 6.26 -5.18
C ALA A 173 -1.54 7.68 -5.32
N ASN A 174 -2.52 7.86 -6.19
CA ASN A 174 -3.17 9.14 -6.45
C ASN A 174 -4.55 9.21 -5.80
N ASN A 175 -4.86 10.29 -5.09
CA ASN A 175 -6.09 10.45 -4.29
C ASN A 175 -6.21 9.36 -3.22
N VAL A 176 -5.12 9.07 -2.52
CA VAL A 176 -5.03 8.04 -1.50
C VAL A 176 -4.73 8.65 -0.14
N SER A 177 -5.43 8.15 0.88
CA SER A 177 -5.12 8.43 2.28
C SER A 177 -4.85 7.12 3.00
N LEU A 178 -3.74 7.04 3.71
CA LEU A 178 -3.38 5.92 4.57
C LEU A 178 -3.73 6.26 6.02
N VAL A 179 -4.51 5.41 6.67
CA VAL A 179 -4.85 5.50 8.10
C VAL A 179 -4.28 4.27 8.79
N ILE A 180 -3.26 4.45 9.61
CA ILE A 180 -2.45 3.38 10.18
C ILE A 180 -2.80 3.21 11.65
N GLY A 181 -3.19 2.02 12.05
CA GLY A 181 -3.58 1.70 13.42
C GLY A 181 -2.40 1.39 14.35
N GLY A 182 -1.29 0.87 13.82
CA GLY A 182 -0.10 0.54 14.60
C GLY A 182 -0.24 -0.67 15.53
N ALA A 183 -1.21 -1.56 15.27
CA ALA A 183 -1.38 -2.79 16.07
C ALA A 183 -0.19 -3.76 15.93
N SER A 184 0.59 -3.62 14.88
CA SER A 184 1.89 -4.26 14.68
C SER A 184 2.88 -3.27 14.07
N THR A 185 4.16 -3.59 14.11
CA THR A 185 5.25 -2.74 13.61
C THR A 185 6.20 -3.54 12.75
N VAL A 186 6.86 -2.87 11.81
CA VAL A 186 8.05 -3.41 11.14
C VAL A 186 9.30 -3.01 11.93
N SER A 187 10.25 -3.91 12.04
CA SER A 187 11.54 -3.64 12.70
C SER A 187 12.61 -3.43 11.65
N GLU A 188 13.08 -2.19 11.53
CA GLU A 188 14.08 -1.80 10.54
C GLU A 188 15.20 -0.97 11.16
N THR A 189 16.34 -0.88 10.47
CA THR A 189 17.46 -0.07 10.93
C THR A 189 17.40 1.29 10.24
N VAL A 190 17.20 2.35 11.02
CA VAL A 190 17.13 3.74 10.56
C VAL A 190 18.29 4.52 11.19
N GLY A 191 19.12 5.16 10.37
CA GLY A 191 20.28 5.90 10.87
C GLY A 191 21.25 5.04 11.72
N GLY A 192 21.36 3.74 11.44
CA GLY A 192 22.18 2.80 12.18
C GLY A 192 21.56 2.27 13.49
N THR A 193 20.32 2.60 13.78
CA THR A 193 19.61 2.16 15.00
C THR A 193 18.38 1.34 14.63
N ALA A 194 18.22 0.17 15.25
CA ALA A 194 17.01 -0.64 15.08
C ALA A 194 15.80 0.06 15.71
N GLN A 195 14.74 0.21 14.95
CA GLN A 195 13.51 0.89 15.36
C GLN A 195 12.29 0.05 15.01
N ASN A 196 11.24 0.15 15.82
CA ASN A 196 9.92 -0.38 15.50
C ASN A 196 9.11 0.75 14.86
N LEU A 197 8.63 0.51 13.65
CA LEU A 197 8.02 1.53 12.82
C LEU A 197 6.58 1.16 12.46
N SER A 198 5.69 2.13 12.53
CA SER A 198 4.33 2.02 12.01
C SER A 198 4.25 2.38 10.53
N PHE A 199 5.14 3.24 10.06
CA PHE A 199 5.32 3.58 8.65
C PHE A 199 6.80 3.49 8.28
N TYR A 200 7.09 2.78 7.20
CA TYR A 200 8.45 2.61 6.70
C TYR A 200 8.51 2.71 5.19
N MET A 201 9.51 3.40 4.68
CA MET A 201 9.88 3.41 3.29
C MET A 201 11.40 3.22 3.17
N GLY A 202 11.81 2.06 2.67
CA GLY A 202 13.20 1.64 2.62
C GLY A 202 14.00 2.28 1.49
N ALA A 203 15.31 2.30 1.65
CA ALA A 203 16.29 2.94 0.77
C ALA A 203 16.25 2.48 -0.69
N GLY A 204 15.89 1.22 -0.91
CA GLY A 204 15.81 0.65 -2.26
C GLY A 204 14.51 0.96 -3.00
N PHE A 205 13.54 1.61 -2.36
CA PHE A 205 12.23 1.89 -2.95
C PHE A 205 12.23 3.29 -3.59
N SER A 206 12.35 3.34 -4.91
CA SER A 206 12.43 4.58 -5.69
C SER A 206 11.13 4.89 -6.43
N ASN A 207 11.00 6.11 -6.96
CA ASN A 207 9.85 6.54 -7.76
C ASN A 207 8.51 6.35 -7.05
N VAL A 208 8.40 6.90 -5.86
CA VAL A 208 7.19 6.84 -5.05
C VAL A 208 6.32 8.07 -5.31
N THR A 209 5.06 7.86 -5.67
CA THR A 209 4.04 8.90 -5.75
C THR A 209 2.95 8.59 -4.75
N LEU A 210 2.75 9.48 -3.76
CA LEU A 210 1.65 9.41 -2.81
C LEU A 210 0.99 10.78 -2.68
N LEU A 211 -0.12 10.94 -3.37
CA LEU A 211 -0.87 12.19 -3.42
C LEU A 211 -2.18 12.06 -2.66
N ALA A 212 -2.35 12.90 -1.65
CA ALA A 212 -3.57 12.96 -0.86
C ALA A 212 -4.78 13.39 -1.71
N PRO A 213 -6.01 13.01 -1.33
CA PRO A 213 -7.21 13.54 -1.92
C PRO A 213 -7.29 15.07 -1.72
N THR A 214 -7.79 15.77 -2.72
CA THR A 214 -8.04 17.22 -2.61
C THR A 214 -9.42 17.55 -2.06
N THR A 215 -10.31 16.56 -1.97
CA THR A 215 -11.69 16.69 -1.49
C THR A 215 -12.07 15.50 -0.61
N GLY A 216 -13.18 15.61 0.11
CA GLY A 216 -13.68 14.53 0.95
C GLY A 216 -13.17 14.59 2.41
N PRO A 217 -13.47 13.56 3.21
CA PRO A 217 -13.21 13.57 4.65
C PRO A 217 -11.72 13.54 5.01
N THR A 218 -10.87 13.03 4.12
CA THR A 218 -9.41 12.99 4.29
C THR A 218 -8.69 13.95 3.34
N ALA A 219 -9.37 15.01 2.89
CA ALA A 219 -8.76 16.01 2.02
C ALA A 219 -7.46 16.54 2.61
N ASN A 220 -6.40 16.52 1.80
CA ASN A 220 -5.05 16.94 2.16
C ASN A 220 -4.36 16.10 3.26
N LEU A 221 -4.87 14.91 3.60
CA LEU A 221 -4.22 13.96 4.50
C LEU A 221 -3.68 12.80 3.67
N ALA A 222 -2.36 12.68 3.55
CA ALA A 222 -1.71 11.57 2.87
C ALA A 222 -1.57 10.37 3.81
N VAL A 223 -1.08 10.61 5.02
CA VAL A 223 -0.88 9.57 6.03
C VAL A 223 -1.33 10.07 7.38
N VAL A 224 -2.11 9.25 8.06
CA VAL A 224 -2.48 9.43 9.48
C VAL A 224 -1.92 8.24 10.24
N GLY A 225 -0.93 8.49 11.07
CA GLY A 225 -0.32 7.49 11.94
C GLY A 225 -1.15 7.17 13.17
N PRO A 226 -0.69 6.20 13.97
CA PRO A 226 -1.35 5.81 15.21
C PRO A 226 -1.59 6.98 16.15
N GLN A 227 -2.73 6.96 16.81
CA GLN A 227 -3.13 7.99 17.79
C GLN A 227 -2.59 7.69 19.20
N SER A 228 -1.94 6.55 19.37
CA SER A 228 -1.33 6.11 20.63
C SER A 228 -0.13 5.23 20.33
N GLY A 229 0.83 5.18 21.25
CA GLY A 229 2.06 4.43 21.08
C GLY A 229 3.28 5.34 20.93
N THR A 230 4.45 4.73 20.82
CA THR A 230 5.75 5.42 20.72
C THR A 230 6.61 4.83 19.60
N ASN A 231 5.96 4.20 18.60
CA ASN A 231 6.66 3.70 17.43
C ASN A 231 7.16 4.88 16.58
N GLY A 232 7.99 4.60 15.59
CA GLY A 232 8.49 5.62 14.68
C GLY A 232 7.79 5.56 13.31
N ALA A 233 8.00 6.62 12.54
CA ALA A 233 7.73 6.67 11.10
C ALA A 233 9.02 7.06 10.39
N ALA A 234 9.50 6.21 9.48
CA ALA A 234 10.66 6.50 8.66
C ALA A 234 10.23 6.73 7.20
N LEU A 235 10.35 7.99 6.78
CA LEU A 235 10.09 8.39 5.42
C LEU A 235 11.42 8.40 4.66
N SER A 236 11.70 7.33 3.96
CA SER A 236 12.83 7.24 3.05
C SER A 236 14.22 7.19 3.70
N GLU A 237 14.84 6.06 3.59
CA GLU A 237 16.28 5.91 3.75
C GLU A 237 16.97 5.93 2.37
N GLY A 238 17.19 7.13 1.81
CA GLY A 238 17.89 7.28 0.54
C GLY A 238 17.03 7.10 -0.73
N ALA A 239 15.72 7.02 -0.63
CA ALA A 239 14.84 6.99 -1.79
C ALA A 239 14.95 8.30 -2.57
N SER A 240 15.27 8.21 -3.85
CA SER A 240 15.27 9.35 -4.76
C SER A 240 13.94 9.43 -5.51
N GLY A 241 13.45 10.65 -5.76
CA GLY A 241 12.29 10.87 -6.63
C GLY A 241 10.94 10.58 -6.00
N ALA A 242 10.79 10.75 -4.69
CA ALA A 242 9.50 10.64 -4.04
C ALA A 242 8.68 11.93 -4.19
N ASP A 243 7.48 11.82 -4.77
CA ASP A 243 6.51 12.90 -4.92
C ASP A 243 5.36 12.72 -3.94
N PHE A 244 5.34 13.55 -2.90
CA PHE A 244 4.36 13.50 -1.83
C PHE A 244 3.54 14.79 -1.77
N SER A 245 2.22 14.64 -1.64
CA SER A 245 1.32 15.75 -1.39
C SER A 245 0.34 15.41 -0.29
N GLY A 246 0.19 16.34 0.65
CA GLY A 246 -0.67 16.22 1.81
C GLY A 246 0.08 16.18 3.13
N ALA A 247 -0.66 16.05 4.21
CA ALA A 247 -0.09 15.95 5.55
C ALA A 247 0.25 14.50 5.90
N PHE A 248 1.44 14.34 6.48
CA PHE A 248 1.89 13.16 7.20
C PHE A 248 1.76 13.48 8.69
N TYR A 249 0.73 12.93 9.31
CA TYR A 249 0.33 13.26 10.67
C TYR A 249 0.55 12.08 11.61
N PHE A 250 1.57 12.17 12.46
CA PHE A 250 1.98 11.17 13.44
C PHE A 250 2.01 11.81 14.85
N PRO A 251 0.86 12.01 15.48
CA PRO A 251 0.77 12.88 16.67
C PRO A 251 1.58 12.39 17.87
N THR A 252 1.80 11.09 17.98
CA THR A 252 2.49 10.47 19.12
C THR A 252 3.85 9.89 18.76
N GLU A 253 4.19 9.82 17.46
CA GLU A 253 5.39 9.16 16.96
C GLU A 253 6.42 10.16 16.45
N SER A 254 7.69 9.76 16.46
CA SER A 254 8.75 10.48 15.77
C SER A 254 8.72 10.21 14.28
N VAL A 255 8.97 11.23 13.48
CA VAL A 255 9.12 11.14 12.03
C VAL A 255 10.58 11.37 11.68
N SER A 256 11.21 10.42 11.01
CA SER A 256 12.60 10.51 10.57
C SER A 256 12.73 10.46 9.06
N MET A 257 13.69 11.21 8.54
CA MET A 257 14.19 11.14 7.16
C MET A 257 15.70 11.06 7.21
N ASP A 258 16.28 10.09 6.53
CA ASP A 258 17.73 9.86 6.52
C ASP A 258 18.26 9.57 5.10
N GLY A 259 19.58 9.62 4.93
CA GLY A 259 20.30 9.02 3.82
C GLY A 259 20.25 9.75 2.47
N GLY A 260 20.18 11.06 2.41
CA GLY A 260 20.22 11.80 1.14
C GLY A 260 18.92 11.73 0.34
N SER A 261 17.85 11.34 0.99
CA SER A 261 16.50 11.29 0.42
C SER A 261 16.02 12.67 -0.01
N GLY A 262 15.44 12.74 -1.21
CA GLY A 262 14.72 13.93 -1.69
C GLY A 262 13.22 13.68 -1.63
N LEU A 263 12.55 14.29 -0.66
CA LEU A 263 11.10 14.36 -0.65
C LEU A 263 10.66 15.72 -1.16
N GLY A 264 9.76 15.72 -2.11
CA GLY A 264 9.26 16.98 -2.64
C GLY A 264 7.87 16.87 -3.21
N SER A 265 7.18 17.97 -3.18
CA SER A 265 6.07 18.21 -4.05
C SER A 265 6.59 19.05 -5.23
N PHE A 266 6.74 18.40 -6.38
CA PHE A 266 7.32 19.08 -7.56
C PHE A 266 6.27 19.84 -8.39
N GLY A 267 4.99 19.77 -8.00
CA GLY A 267 3.89 20.50 -8.64
C GLY A 267 3.54 21.82 -7.93
N ALA A 268 3.18 22.84 -8.70
CA ALA A 268 2.87 24.18 -8.18
C ALA A 268 1.68 24.25 -7.20
N SER A 269 0.93 23.17 -7.04
CA SER A 269 -0.24 23.06 -6.14
C SER A 269 -0.10 21.96 -5.10
N GLN A 270 1.07 21.35 -4.97
CA GLN A 270 1.28 20.23 -4.05
C GLN A 270 1.93 20.73 -2.77
N CYS A 271 1.38 20.32 -1.65
CA CYS A 271 1.85 20.71 -0.33
C CYS A 271 2.20 19.47 0.48
N LEU A 272 3.44 19.36 0.92
CA LEU A 272 3.87 18.36 1.87
C LEU A 272 4.01 18.98 3.26
N MET A 273 3.36 18.39 4.26
CA MET A 273 3.43 18.80 5.66
C MET A 273 3.78 17.59 6.52
N LEU A 274 4.84 17.71 7.31
CA LEU A 274 5.23 16.70 8.29
C LEU A 274 4.82 17.17 9.70
N ILE A 275 4.06 16.35 10.40
CA ILE A 275 3.60 16.61 11.76
C ILE A 275 3.89 15.35 12.59
N GLY A 276 4.75 15.47 13.59
CA GLY A 276 5.13 14.38 14.50
C GLY A 276 5.41 14.91 15.88
N SER A 277 5.52 14.02 16.87
CA SER A 277 6.00 14.38 18.21
C SER A 277 7.43 14.93 18.14
N GLN A 278 8.22 14.44 17.19
CA GLN A 278 9.52 14.94 16.81
C GLN A 278 9.72 14.71 15.30
N VAL A 279 10.34 15.65 14.61
CA VAL A 279 10.74 15.51 13.21
C VAL A 279 12.25 15.60 13.13
N SER A 280 12.91 14.56 12.59
CA SER A 280 14.36 14.47 12.44
C SER A 280 14.75 14.36 10.97
N LEU A 281 15.65 15.22 10.53
CA LEU A 281 16.24 15.19 9.19
C LEU A 281 17.74 14.99 9.32
N SER A 282 18.30 13.97 8.66
CA SER A 282 19.71 13.64 8.74
C SER A 282 20.28 13.20 7.38
N GLY A 283 21.59 13.03 7.27
CA GLY A 283 22.24 12.40 6.13
C GLY A 283 22.13 13.14 4.79
N GLY A 284 21.85 14.45 4.76
CA GLY A 284 21.66 15.21 3.55
C GLY A 284 20.25 15.13 2.96
N ALA A 285 19.28 14.71 3.76
CA ALA A 285 17.87 14.71 3.40
C ALA A 285 17.41 16.12 2.99
N THR A 286 16.65 16.21 1.90
CA THR A 286 16.06 17.45 1.42
C THR A 286 14.55 17.38 1.42
N LEU A 287 13.91 18.44 1.88
CA LEU A 287 12.46 18.60 1.90
C LEU A 287 12.06 19.83 1.09
N ALA A 288 11.30 19.65 0.02
CA ALA A 288 10.73 20.74 -0.75
C ALA A 288 9.21 20.73 -0.64
N SER A 289 8.62 21.87 -0.31
CA SER A 289 7.18 22.01 -0.19
C SER A 289 6.70 23.36 -0.69
N SER A 290 5.63 23.36 -1.46
CA SER A 290 5.00 24.56 -1.99
C SER A 290 3.55 24.62 -1.50
N CYS A 291 3.38 24.84 -0.20
CA CYS A 291 2.07 24.95 0.42
C CYS A 291 1.40 26.27 0.09
N GLN A 292 0.53 26.28 -0.93
CA GLN A 292 -0.37 27.39 -1.22
C GLN A 292 -1.81 26.98 -0.88
N GLY A 293 -2.43 27.67 0.06
CA GLY A 293 -3.86 27.54 0.32
C GLY A 293 -4.28 26.59 1.44
N PHE A 294 -3.38 26.18 2.32
CA PHE A 294 -3.79 25.58 3.61
C PHE A 294 -4.29 26.67 4.55
N GLY A 295 -5.62 26.84 4.62
CA GLY A 295 -6.29 27.85 5.42
C GLY A 295 -6.36 29.20 4.70
N ALA A 296 -7.56 29.73 4.53
CA ALA A 296 -7.75 31.07 4.04
C ALA A 296 -7.05 32.07 4.96
N GLY A 297 -5.90 32.61 4.56
CA GLY A 297 -5.38 33.85 5.09
C GLY A 297 -4.05 33.86 5.82
N THR A 298 -3.28 32.80 5.93
CA THR A 298 -1.95 32.87 6.57
C THR A 298 -0.85 32.28 5.69
N LYS A 299 0.21 33.06 5.49
CA LYS A 299 1.46 32.54 4.94
C LYS A 299 2.00 31.51 5.93
N SER A 300 2.01 30.22 5.55
CA SER A 300 2.65 29.19 6.34
C SER A 300 4.16 29.37 6.27
N THR A 301 4.75 29.85 7.33
CA THR A 301 6.20 29.85 7.51
C THR A 301 6.57 28.50 8.14
N VAL A 302 7.35 27.69 7.46
CA VAL A 302 7.96 26.51 8.09
C VAL A 302 8.99 27.03 9.07
N LEU A 303 8.68 26.95 10.36
CA LEU A 303 9.64 27.22 11.43
C LEU A 303 10.34 25.90 11.76
N LEU A 304 11.62 25.83 11.45
CA LEU A 304 12.51 24.85 12.08
C LEU A 304 12.64 25.27 13.55
N VAL A 305 12.06 24.51 14.44
CA VAL A 305 12.31 24.67 15.88
C VAL A 305 13.51 23.79 16.21
N GLN A 306 14.64 24.45 16.54
CA GLN A 306 15.84 23.79 17.08
C GLN A 306 15.65 23.40 18.53
#